data_cc41f8caaa565ca4c679181b3318e004
#
_entry.id   cc41f8caaa565ca4c679181b3318e004
#
_cell.length_a   1.000
_cell.length_b   1.000
_cell.length_c   1.000
_cell.angle_alpha   90.00
_cell.angle_beta   90.00
_cell.angle_gamma   90.00
#
_symmetry.space_group_name_H-M   'P 1'
#
loop_
_entity.id
_entity.type
_entity.pdbx_description
1 polymer ?
#
loop_
_entity_poly.entity_id
_entity_poly.type
_entity_poly.pdbx_seq_one_letter_code
_entity_poly.pdbx_strand_id
1 'polypeptide(L)' 'MEMQQVRYFIALAKTLNFTRAAEQCKVSQPALTRAIQQLERELGGPLFHRERSNTH' A
#
# COMPACT_ATOMS: atom_id res chain seq x y z
N MET A 1 6.15 11.84 -5.67
CA MET A 1 6.00 10.38 -5.74
C MET A 1 7.37 9.75 -5.92
N GLU A 2 7.75 8.89 -4.99
CA GLU A 2 9.05 8.27 -5.07
C GLU A 2 8.98 6.89 -5.67
N MET A 3 10.07 6.49 -6.30
CA MET A 3 10.16 5.17 -6.89
C MET A 3 9.85 4.09 -5.86
N GLN A 4 10.29 4.28 -4.64
CA GLN A 4 10.06 3.32 -3.58
C GLN A 4 8.56 3.12 -3.33
N GLN A 5 7.82 4.22 -3.33
CA GLN A 5 6.38 4.14 -3.14
C GLN A 5 5.72 3.38 -4.29
N VAL A 6 6.20 3.59 -5.49
CA VAL A 6 5.65 2.90 -6.64
C VAL A 6 5.91 1.40 -6.54
N ARG A 7 7.09 1.02 -6.09
CA ARG A 7 7.41 -0.40 -5.91
C ARG A 7 6.50 -1.04 -4.87
N TYR A 8 6.25 -0.33 -3.78
CA TYR A 8 5.36 -0.85 -2.75
C TYR A 8 3.94 -0.98 -3.29
N PHE A 9 3.51 0.00 -4.07
CA PHE A 9 2.19 -0.05 -4.67
C PHE A 9 2.04 -1.27 -5.59
N ILE A 10 3.05 -1.52 -6.42
CA ILE A 10 3.00 -2.65 -7.33
C ILE A 10 2.95 -3.97 -6.55
N ALA A 11 3.76 -4.10 -5.51
CA ALA A 11 3.75 -5.31 -4.70
C ALA A 11 2.39 -5.52 -4.06
N LEU A 12 1.79 -4.45 -3.55
CA LEU A 12 0.49 -4.54 -2.92
C LEU A 12 -0.59 -4.89 -3.95
N ALA A 13 -0.51 -4.32 -5.13
CA ALA A 13 -1.49 -4.61 -6.18
C ALA A 13 -1.43 -6.07 -6.62
N LYS A 14 -0.24 -6.63 -6.63
CA LYS A 14 -0.08 -8.02 -7.03
C LYS A 14 -0.55 -8.99 -5.96
N THR A 15 -0.25 -8.70 -4.73
CA THR A 15 -0.57 -9.63 -3.64
C THR A 15 -1.93 -9.39 -3.04
N LEU A 16 -2.40 -8.14 -3.10
CA LEU A 16 -3.63 -7.72 -2.41
C LEU A 16 -3.58 -8.10 -0.95
N ASN A 17 -2.38 -8.08 -0.37
CA ASN A 17 -2.16 -8.47 1.00
C ASN A 17 -1.03 -7.65 1.56
N PHE A 18 -1.31 -6.80 2.53
CA PHE A 18 -0.30 -5.90 3.07
C PHE A 18 0.89 -6.66 3.68
N THR A 19 0.60 -7.75 4.39
CA THR A 19 1.67 -8.52 5.00
C THR A 19 2.60 -9.11 3.95
N ARG A 20 2.03 -9.70 2.92
CA ARG A 20 2.86 -10.29 1.87
C ARG A 20 3.61 -9.23 1.08
N ALA A 21 2.96 -8.11 0.81
CA ALA A 21 3.62 -7.04 0.08
C ALA A 21 4.81 -6.52 0.88
N ALA A 22 4.64 -6.38 2.20
CA ALA A 22 5.73 -5.91 3.04
C ALA A 22 6.88 -6.91 3.02
N GLU A 23 6.57 -8.19 3.05
CA GLU A 23 7.61 -9.21 3.00
C GLU A 23 8.37 -9.15 1.68
N GLN A 24 7.66 -8.98 0.59
CA GLN A 24 8.31 -8.89 -0.71
C GLN A 24 9.20 -7.67 -0.82
N CYS A 25 8.79 -6.58 -0.19
CA CYS A 25 9.58 -5.36 -0.23
C CYS A 25 10.62 -5.30 0.89
N LYS A 26 10.62 -6.30 1.77
CA LYS A 26 11.58 -6.41 2.87
C LYS A 26 11.47 -5.21 3.81
N VAL A 27 10.25 -4.84 4.11
CA VAL A 27 9.97 -3.77 5.06
C VAL A 27 8.88 -4.25 6.00
N SER A 28 8.69 -3.51 7.08
CA SER A 28 7.62 -3.86 8.01
C SER A 28 6.28 -3.46 7.40
N GLN A 29 5.22 -4.09 7.87
CA GLN A 29 3.89 -3.76 7.39
C GLN A 29 3.53 -2.30 7.68
N PRO A 30 3.81 -1.76 8.86
CA PRO A 30 3.52 -0.34 9.09
C PRO A 30 4.28 0.58 8.14
N ALA A 31 5.51 0.23 7.80
CA ALA A 31 6.28 1.05 6.87
C ALA A 31 5.64 1.04 5.49
N LEU A 32 5.20 -0.13 5.05
CA LEU A 32 4.53 -0.24 3.76
C LEU A 32 3.23 0.56 3.76
N THR A 33 2.44 0.41 4.82
CA THR A 33 1.16 1.10 4.92
C THR A 33 1.36 2.61 4.86
N ARG A 34 2.37 3.08 5.59
CA ARG A 34 2.64 4.52 5.61
C ARG A 34 3.02 5.03 4.23
N ALA A 35 3.84 4.27 3.52
CA ALA A 35 4.26 4.66 2.19
C ALA A 35 3.07 4.72 1.23
N ILE A 36 2.17 3.73 1.33
CA ILE A 36 1.00 3.71 0.48
C ILE A 36 0.07 4.88 0.81
N GLN A 37 -0.09 5.18 2.09
CA GLN A 37 -0.93 6.31 2.49
C GLN A 37 -0.37 7.63 1.97
N GLN A 38 0.94 7.77 1.99
CA GLN A 38 1.55 8.97 1.47
C GLN A 38 1.34 9.08 -0.03
N LEU A 39 1.45 7.97 -0.74
CA LEU A 39 1.21 7.97 -2.16
C LEU A 39 -0.24 8.34 -2.46
N GLU A 40 -1.17 7.81 -1.69
CA GLU A 40 -2.57 8.13 -1.86
C GLU A 40 -2.83 9.62 -1.67
N ARG A 41 -2.16 10.21 -0.69
CA ARG A 41 -2.32 11.64 -0.46
C ARG A 41 -1.81 12.44 -1.65
N GLU A 42 -0.70 12.02 -2.22
CA GLU A 42 -0.14 12.74 -3.36
C GLU A 42 -1.03 12.61 -4.59
N LEU A 43 -1.70 11.50 -4.74
CA LEU A 43 -2.57 11.28 -5.87
C LEU A 43 -3.99 11.77 -5.65
N GLY A 44 -4.30 12.20 -4.44
CA GLY A 44 -5.58 12.80 -4.16
C GLY A 44 -6.67 11.86 -3.74
N GLY A 45 -6.35 10.62 -3.42
CA GLY A 45 -7.39 9.71 -2.96
C GLY A 45 -6.89 8.29 -2.79
N PRO A 46 -7.72 7.42 -2.26
CA PRO A 46 -7.34 6.04 -2.00
C PRO A 46 -7.13 5.26 -3.28
N LEU A 47 -6.13 4.39 -3.26
CA LEU A 47 -5.83 3.55 -4.40
C LEU A 47 -6.43 2.16 -4.26
N PHE A 48 -6.73 1.75 -3.03
CA PHE A 48 -7.28 0.43 -2.78
C PHE A 48 -8.53 0.55 -1.96
N HIS A 49 -9.49 -0.30 -2.27
CA HIS A 49 -10.68 -0.37 -1.46
C HIS A 49 -10.37 -1.12 -0.19
N ARG A 50 -10.74 -0.54 0.92
CA ARG A 50 -10.60 -1.17 2.18
C ARG A 50 -11.94 -1.73 2.54
N GLU A 51 -12.20 -2.88 1.99
CA GLU A 51 -13.52 -3.43 2.14
C GLU A 51 -13.96 -3.55 3.51
N ARG A 52 -13.05 -3.86 4.35
CA ARG A 52 -13.42 -4.02 5.69
C ARG A 52 -14.02 -2.79 6.21
N SER A 53 -13.66 -1.71 5.65
CA SER A 53 -14.20 -0.52 6.21
C SER A 53 -15.63 -0.41 5.92
N ASN A 54 -16.13 -1.15 5.04
CA ASN A 54 -17.42 -1.04 4.80
C ASN A 54 -18.12 -2.12 5.20
N THR A 55 -17.71 -2.75 5.58
CA THR A 55 -18.43 -3.72 5.90
C THR A 55 -19.12 -3.55 6.88
N HIS A 56 -19.32 -2.99 6.64
CA HIS A 56 -19.64 -2.74 6.87
C HIS A 56 -20.01 -2.93 7.11
#